data_fab4016a608fbe8d5ba1669ae5d0869f
#
_entry.id   fab4016a608fbe8d5ba1669ae5d0869f
#
_cell.length_a   1.000
_cell.length_b   1.000
_cell.length_c   1.000
_cell.angle_alpha   90.00
_cell.angle_beta   90.00
_cell.angle_gamma   90.00
#
_symmetry.space_group_name_H-M   'P 1'
#
loop_
_entity.id
_entity.type
_entity.pdbx_description
1 polymer ?
#
loop_
_entity_poly.entity_id
_entity_poly.type
_entity_poly.pdbx_seq_one_letter_code
_entity_poly.pdbx_strand_id
1 'polypeptide(L)'
;SLLADRCQQALGAAQRHGQCVALLFLDLDHFKNINDALGHRVGDALLCAVAQRLSGLLREQDTIARLGGDEFILVLPDTDAVGAAHVAEKLLRAADQPFDIDAHELVITPSMGIAMYPQDGKDFDTLSRCADAAMYIAKQGGRNHYRFFTAEMQADSDRSLLLENALRRALERNQLYLHYQPQVCVASGAIVGAEALLRWEYPELGRVSPAEFIPVAESSGMILPMGDWVLQTATRQLREWMDQGYALTMAVNVSLVQFRQADFPQRIGQILQDAGLPPHCLELELTEGVAMTDPALAIDTMDRLHQQGVLLSIDDFGTGYSSLNHLKKFKVYKLKIDQSFVRDIADDPDDRGIVSAIISMAQGMDM
;
A
#
# COMPACT_ATOMS: atom_id res chain seq x y z
N SER A 1 -17.50 26.68 12.66
CA SER A 1 -18.01 25.48 13.37
C SER A 1 -17.63 25.56 14.85
N LEU A 2 -18.36 24.86 15.72
CA LEU A 2 -18.08 24.82 17.18
C LEU A 2 -16.64 24.31 17.45
N LEU A 3 -16.14 23.37 16.64
CA LEU A 3 -14.77 22.84 16.73
C LEU A 3 -13.74 23.95 16.47
N ALA A 4 -13.90 24.71 15.37
CA ALA A 4 -12.99 25.82 15.03
C ALA A 4 -12.96 26.87 16.12
N ASP A 5 -14.14 27.24 16.72
CA ASP A 5 -14.22 28.20 17.80
C ASP A 5 -13.50 27.70 19.06
N ARG A 6 -13.67 26.41 19.43
CA ARG A 6 -12.96 25.83 20.58
C ARG A 6 -11.47 25.75 20.35
N CYS A 7 -11.04 25.37 19.14
CA CYS A 7 -9.61 25.36 18.76
C CYS A 7 -9.03 26.77 18.86
N GLN A 8 -9.72 27.78 18.32
CA GLN A 8 -9.27 29.17 18.37
C GLN A 8 -9.17 29.70 19.81
N GLN A 9 -10.09 29.32 20.70
CA GLN A 9 -9.99 29.63 22.12
C GLN A 9 -8.77 28.97 22.77
N ALA A 10 -8.52 27.68 22.48
CA ALA A 10 -7.35 26.95 22.98
C ALA A 10 -6.04 27.60 22.51
N LEU A 11 -5.94 27.91 21.21
CA LEU A 11 -4.77 28.59 20.61
C LEU A 11 -4.57 30.00 21.22
N GLY A 12 -5.64 30.77 21.42
CA GLY A 12 -5.57 32.08 22.04
C GLY A 12 -5.12 32.03 23.50
N ALA A 13 -5.53 31.01 24.27
CA ALA A 13 -5.05 30.78 25.63
C ALA A 13 -3.58 30.36 25.64
N ALA A 14 -3.20 29.42 24.77
CA ALA A 14 -1.83 28.93 24.63
C ALA A 14 -0.84 30.05 24.25
N GLN A 15 -1.25 30.94 23.35
CA GLN A 15 -0.45 32.12 22.98
C GLN A 15 -0.14 33.05 24.16
N ARG A 16 -1.14 33.28 25.03
CA ARG A 16 -0.99 34.16 26.23
C ARG A 16 -0.10 33.53 27.30
N HIS A 17 -0.15 32.20 27.42
CA HIS A 17 0.56 31.48 28.49
C HIS A 17 1.83 30.77 28.07
N GLY A 18 2.20 30.88 26.79
CA GLY A 18 3.41 30.16 26.25
C GLY A 18 3.26 28.64 26.25
N GLN A 19 2.03 28.15 26.14
CA GLN A 19 1.71 26.73 26.16
C GLN A 19 1.62 26.13 24.76
N CYS A 20 1.68 24.81 24.66
CA CYS A 20 1.47 24.06 23.43
C CYS A 20 0.01 23.59 23.32
N VAL A 21 -0.45 23.35 22.10
CA VAL A 21 -1.71 22.66 21.80
C VAL A 21 -1.41 21.57 20.77
N ALA A 22 -1.89 20.35 21.01
CA ALA A 22 -1.84 19.30 20.00
C ALA A 22 -3.19 19.21 19.28
N LEU A 23 -3.16 19.14 17.96
CA LEU A 23 -4.29 18.80 17.11
C LEU A 23 -4.05 17.43 16.49
N LEU A 24 -4.98 16.50 16.74
CA LEU A 24 -4.92 15.16 16.19
C LEU A 24 -6.02 15.00 15.14
N PHE A 25 -5.66 14.51 13.97
CA PHE A 25 -6.60 14.05 12.95
C PHE A 25 -6.62 12.51 12.95
N LEU A 26 -7.79 11.93 13.04
CA LEU A 26 -8.01 10.51 13.21
C LEU A 26 -9.00 10.00 12.16
N ASP A 27 -8.68 8.88 11.52
CA ASP A 27 -9.56 8.19 10.58
C ASP A 27 -9.60 6.70 10.91
N LEU A 28 -10.79 6.09 10.80
CA LEU A 28 -11.00 4.68 11.12
C LEU A 28 -10.65 3.81 9.92
N ASP A 29 -9.63 2.97 10.08
CA ASP A 29 -9.09 2.11 9.03
C ASP A 29 -10.17 1.13 8.51
N HIS A 30 -10.34 1.11 7.18
CA HIS A 30 -11.26 0.16 6.51
C HIS A 30 -12.74 0.28 6.92
N PHE A 31 -13.18 1.40 7.51
CA PHE A 31 -14.57 1.60 7.92
C PHE A 31 -15.58 1.40 6.77
N LYS A 32 -15.19 1.76 5.55
CA LYS A 32 -16.01 1.52 4.36
C LYS A 32 -16.34 0.04 4.18
N ASN A 33 -15.40 -0.86 4.44
CA ASN A 33 -15.64 -2.31 4.30
C ASN A 33 -16.72 -2.81 5.27
N ILE A 34 -16.79 -2.21 6.47
CA ILE A 34 -17.84 -2.53 7.44
C ILE A 34 -19.21 -2.07 6.92
N ASN A 35 -19.28 -0.85 6.37
CA ASN A 35 -20.51 -0.35 5.75
C ASN A 35 -20.95 -1.22 4.57
N ASP A 36 -20.03 -1.60 3.70
CA ASP A 36 -20.31 -2.40 2.51
C ASP A 36 -20.76 -3.84 2.89
N ALA A 37 -20.20 -4.40 3.96
CA ALA A 37 -20.53 -5.76 4.42
C ALA A 37 -21.76 -5.84 5.30
N LEU A 38 -21.99 -4.89 6.23
CA LEU A 38 -22.99 -4.97 7.29
C LEU A 38 -24.07 -3.85 7.20
N GLY A 39 -23.90 -2.93 6.26
CA GLY A 39 -24.81 -1.81 6.02
C GLY A 39 -24.57 -0.59 6.91
N HIS A 40 -25.00 0.57 6.42
CA HIS A 40 -24.78 1.88 7.06
C HIS A 40 -25.31 1.97 8.50
N ARG A 41 -26.39 1.24 8.83
CA ARG A 41 -26.96 1.26 10.20
C ARG A 41 -25.96 0.70 11.23
N VAL A 42 -25.24 -0.38 10.89
CA VAL A 42 -24.21 -0.96 11.76
C VAL A 42 -23.00 -0.03 11.83
N GLY A 43 -22.59 0.55 10.70
CA GLY A 43 -21.51 1.55 10.65
C GLY A 43 -21.79 2.78 11.49
N ASP A 44 -23.01 3.34 11.44
CA ASP A 44 -23.41 4.48 12.26
C ASP A 44 -23.39 4.16 13.76
N ALA A 45 -23.87 2.96 14.14
CA ALA A 45 -23.82 2.49 15.53
C ALA A 45 -22.35 2.33 16.01
N LEU A 46 -21.48 1.78 15.16
CA LEU A 46 -20.05 1.67 15.44
C LEU A 46 -19.40 3.06 15.63
N LEU A 47 -19.70 4.03 14.76
CA LEU A 47 -19.19 5.40 14.89
C LEU A 47 -19.60 6.04 16.21
N CYS A 48 -20.85 5.84 16.65
CA CYS A 48 -21.32 6.32 17.95
C CYS A 48 -20.56 5.65 19.11
N ALA A 49 -20.36 4.34 19.04
CA ALA A 49 -19.62 3.59 20.06
C ALA A 49 -18.14 4.00 20.14
N VAL A 50 -17.49 4.21 18.98
CA VAL A 50 -16.13 4.74 18.89
C VAL A 50 -16.06 6.13 19.50
N ALA A 51 -16.93 7.06 19.10
CA ALA A 51 -16.96 8.42 19.63
C ALA A 51 -17.12 8.42 21.16
N GLN A 52 -18.01 7.60 21.69
CA GLN A 52 -18.24 7.47 23.14
C GLN A 52 -17.00 6.91 23.86
N ARG A 53 -16.40 5.84 23.33
CA ARG A 53 -15.19 5.22 23.91
C ARG A 53 -14.01 6.18 23.91
N LEU A 54 -13.75 6.87 22.80
CA LEU A 54 -12.66 7.84 22.71
C LEU A 54 -12.90 9.06 23.62
N SER A 55 -14.12 9.61 23.65
CA SER A 55 -14.46 10.74 24.53
C SER A 55 -14.24 10.41 26.00
N GLY A 56 -14.53 9.19 26.44
CA GLY A 56 -14.33 8.75 27.84
C GLY A 56 -12.85 8.68 28.26
N LEU A 57 -11.91 8.81 27.33
CA LEU A 57 -10.48 8.80 27.60
C LEU A 57 -9.87 10.20 27.69
N LEU A 58 -10.61 11.21 27.27
CA LEU A 58 -10.16 12.61 27.19
C LEU A 58 -10.45 13.36 28.45
N ARG A 59 -9.73 14.47 28.69
CA ARG A 59 -9.96 15.40 29.80
C ARG A 59 -11.14 16.33 29.46
N GLU A 60 -11.71 16.96 30.46
CA GLU A 60 -12.82 17.91 30.27
C GLU A 60 -12.49 19.09 29.34
N GLN A 61 -11.22 19.52 29.33
CA GLN A 61 -10.72 20.58 28.47
C GLN A 61 -10.43 20.16 27.04
N ASP A 62 -10.26 18.83 26.80
CA ASP A 62 -9.99 18.30 25.48
C ASP A 62 -11.28 18.35 24.65
N THR A 63 -11.12 18.48 23.36
CA THR A 63 -12.27 18.52 22.45
C THR A 63 -12.10 17.40 21.42
N ILE A 64 -13.15 16.59 21.23
CA ILE A 64 -13.26 15.66 20.11
C ILE A 64 -14.48 16.04 19.27
N ALA A 65 -14.34 16.02 17.95
CA ALA A 65 -15.43 16.26 17.02
C ALA A 65 -15.29 15.33 15.81
N ARG A 66 -16.42 14.86 15.30
CA ARG A 66 -16.49 14.15 14.02
C ARG A 66 -16.68 15.16 12.90
N LEU A 67 -15.83 15.12 11.86
CA LEU A 67 -15.91 16.01 10.70
C LEU A 67 -16.92 15.50 9.66
N GLY A 68 -16.91 14.21 9.40
CA GLY A 68 -17.77 13.54 8.45
C GLY A 68 -17.27 12.12 8.21
N GLY A 69 -18.10 11.23 7.68
CA GLY A 69 -17.68 9.84 7.43
C GLY A 69 -17.09 9.19 8.68
N ASP A 70 -15.87 8.75 8.60
CA ASP A 70 -15.04 8.06 9.61
C ASP A 70 -13.94 8.95 10.23
N GLU A 71 -13.98 10.26 9.97
CA GLU A 71 -12.95 11.22 10.38
C GLU A 71 -13.31 11.95 11.67
N PHE A 72 -12.34 12.01 12.59
CA PHE A 72 -12.43 12.74 13.85
C PHE A 72 -11.25 13.71 14.01
N ILE A 73 -11.51 14.84 14.64
CA ILE A 73 -10.47 15.77 15.11
C ILE A 73 -10.52 15.88 16.62
N LEU A 74 -9.33 15.88 17.22
CA LEU A 74 -9.13 16.15 18.63
C LEU A 74 -8.27 17.41 18.81
N VAL A 75 -8.64 18.23 19.78
CA VAL A 75 -7.83 19.38 20.20
C VAL A 75 -7.49 19.18 21.67
N LEU A 76 -6.19 19.14 21.98
CA LEU A 76 -5.65 18.91 23.31
C LEU A 76 -4.92 20.17 23.78
N PRO A 77 -5.58 21.05 24.56
CA PRO A 77 -4.96 22.24 25.14
C PRO A 77 -3.89 21.86 26.16
N ASP A 78 -2.88 22.72 26.34
CA ASP A 78 -1.81 22.57 27.32
C ASP A 78 -1.15 21.16 27.24
N THR A 79 -0.82 20.76 26.03
CA THR A 79 -0.29 19.41 25.76
C THR A 79 0.95 19.53 24.84
N ASP A 80 2.08 19.08 25.33
CA ASP A 80 3.32 18.97 24.57
C ASP A 80 3.36 17.69 23.69
N ALA A 81 4.43 17.50 22.94
CA ALA A 81 4.56 16.36 22.05
C ALA A 81 4.53 15.01 22.79
N VAL A 82 5.10 14.94 24.01
CA VAL A 82 5.10 13.71 24.82
C VAL A 82 3.68 13.39 25.30
N GLY A 83 2.97 14.40 25.77
CA GLY A 83 1.57 14.29 26.18
C GLY A 83 0.67 13.89 25.02
N ALA A 84 0.86 14.49 23.84
CA ALA A 84 0.12 14.15 22.62
C ALA A 84 0.36 12.70 22.19
N ALA A 85 1.61 12.23 22.21
CA ALA A 85 1.97 10.84 21.93
C ALA A 85 1.28 9.87 22.91
N HIS A 86 1.30 10.20 24.20
CA HIS A 86 0.64 9.37 25.23
C HIS A 86 -0.88 9.27 25.02
N VAL A 87 -1.54 10.37 24.67
CA VAL A 87 -2.97 10.36 24.34
C VAL A 87 -3.22 9.51 23.09
N ALA A 88 -2.43 9.70 22.03
CA ALA A 88 -2.55 8.93 20.80
C ALA A 88 -2.43 7.42 21.03
N GLU A 89 -1.43 6.98 21.80
CA GLU A 89 -1.25 5.55 22.18
C GLU A 89 -2.45 5.02 22.98
N LYS A 90 -2.99 5.82 23.89
CA LYS A 90 -4.17 5.44 24.68
C LYS A 90 -5.40 5.26 23.79
N LEU A 91 -5.59 6.14 22.81
CA LEU A 91 -6.68 6.07 21.84
C LEU A 91 -6.52 4.84 20.92
N LEU A 92 -5.30 4.54 20.42
CA LEU A 92 -5.02 3.36 19.61
C LEU A 92 -5.41 2.08 20.35
N ARG A 93 -4.89 1.91 21.57
CA ARG A 93 -5.19 0.73 22.40
C ARG A 93 -6.67 0.56 22.70
N ALA A 94 -7.39 1.66 22.89
CA ALA A 94 -8.81 1.60 23.17
C ALA A 94 -9.64 1.27 21.94
N ALA A 95 -9.27 1.78 20.78
CA ALA A 95 -9.95 1.48 19.53
C ALA A 95 -9.76 0.02 19.08
N ASP A 96 -8.59 -0.57 19.37
CA ASP A 96 -8.27 -1.98 19.08
C ASP A 96 -9.10 -2.99 19.90
N GLN A 97 -9.79 -2.54 20.95
CA GLN A 97 -10.70 -3.40 21.72
C GLN A 97 -12.01 -3.61 20.96
N PRO A 98 -12.56 -4.84 20.97
CA PRO A 98 -13.80 -5.14 20.26
C PRO A 98 -14.96 -4.21 20.65
N PHE A 99 -15.84 -3.99 19.66
CA PHE A 99 -17.10 -3.28 19.80
C PHE A 99 -18.25 -4.25 19.57
N ASP A 100 -19.11 -4.41 20.57
CA ASP A 100 -20.34 -5.18 20.47
C ASP A 100 -21.44 -4.32 19.85
N ILE A 101 -21.70 -4.50 18.58
CA ILE A 101 -22.73 -3.78 17.82
C ILE A 101 -23.77 -4.76 17.30
N ASP A 102 -24.99 -4.69 17.81
CA ASP A 102 -26.06 -5.65 17.54
C ASP A 102 -25.61 -7.10 17.85
N ALA A 103 -25.52 -7.95 16.82
CA ALA A 103 -25.08 -9.35 16.93
C ALA A 103 -23.61 -9.55 16.46
N HIS A 104 -22.85 -8.46 16.27
CA HIS A 104 -21.51 -8.50 15.71
C HIS A 104 -20.48 -7.95 16.71
N GLU A 105 -19.41 -8.71 16.88
CA GLU A 105 -18.18 -8.25 17.53
C GLU A 105 -17.25 -7.67 16.45
N LEU A 106 -17.02 -6.35 16.47
CA LEU A 106 -16.27 -5.63 15.45
C LEU A 106 -14.98 -5.09 16.04
N VAL A 107 -13.89 -5.25 15.32
CA VAL A 107 -12.59 -4.61 15.64
C VAL A 107 -12.30 -3.60 14.55
N ILE A 108 -11.91 -2.39 14.94
CA ILE A 108 -11.53 -1.31 14.05
C ILE A 108 -10.35 -0.56 14.62
N THR A 109 -9.38 -0.26 13.78
CA THR A 109 -8.18 0.50 14.18
C THR A 109 -8.22 1.89 13.61
N PRO A 110 -7.65 2.91 14.27
CA PRO A 110 -7.51 4.23 13.71
C PRO A 110 -6.08 4.50 13.22
N SER A 111 -5.96 5.29 12.16
CA SER A 111 -4.72 5.97 11.79
C SER A 111 -4.78 7.43 12.23
N MET A 112 -3.70 7.96 12.82
CA MET A 112 -3.70 9.31 13.36
C MET A 112 -2.51 10.14 12.89
N GLY A 113 -2.76 11.43 12.64
CA GLY A 113 -1.74 12.45 12.45
C GLY A 113 -1.80 13.50 13.55
N ILE A 114 -0.65 14.01 13.98
CA ILE A 114 -0.50 14.98 15.08
C ILE A 114 0.24 16.21 14.57
N ALA A 115 -0.37 17.38 14.76
CA ALA A 115 0.26 18.68 14.55
C ALA A 115 0.33 19.47 15.84
N MET A 116 1.45 20.16 16.06
CA MET A 116 1.75 20.88 17.29
C MET A 116 1.74 22.40 17.08
N TYR A 117 0.93 23.11 17.87
CA TYR A 117 1.04 24.56 18.00
C TYR A 117 2.16 24.89 19.01
N PRO A 118 3.00 25.91 18.75
CA PRO A 118 3.02 26.80 17.57
C PRO A 118 3.90 26.31 16.41
N GLN A 119 4.54 25.14 16.50
CA GLN A 119 5.58 24.65 15.60
C GLN A 119 5.07 24.40 14.18
N ASP A 120 3.92 23.70 14.05
CA ASP A 120 3.38 23.22 12.78
C ASP A 120 2.31 24.16 12.20
N GLY A 121 1.82 25.12 12.99
CA GLY A 121 0.83 26.09 12.56
C GLY A 121 0.38 27.03 13.68
N LYS A 122 -0.26 28.14 13.30
CA LYS A 122 -0.75 29.16 14.24
C LYS A 122 -2.26 29.30 14.24
N ASP A 123 -2.94 28.60 13.35
CA ASP A 123 -4.40 28.63 13.20
C ASP A 123 -4.93 27.20 12.98
N PHE A 124 -6.26 27.05 13.11
CA PHE A 124 -6.94 25.78 13.00
C PHE A 124 -6.76 25.13 11.62
N ASP A 125 -6.86 25.90 10.55
CA ASP A 125 -6.81 25.38 9.18
C ASP A 125 -5.43 24.83 8.85
N THR A 126 -4.37 25.55 9.25
CA THR A 126 -2.98 25.12 9.08
C THR A 126 -2.69 23.84 9.89
N LEU A 127 -3.06 23.81 11.18
CA LEU A 127 -2.84 22.64 12.03
C LEU A 127 -3.63 21.43 11.55
N SER A 128 -4.89 21.61 11.12
CA SER A 128 -5.71 20.52 10.57
C SER A 128 -5.09 19.93 9.32
N ARG A 129 -4.61 20.75 8.38
CA ARG A 129 -3.94 20.28 7.17
C ARG A 129 -2.64 19.53 7.49
N CYS A 130 -1.86 20.03 8.45
CA CYS A 130 -0.63 19.37 8.89
C CYS A 130 -0.92 18.01 9.54
N ALA A 131 -1.93 17.94 10.41
CA ALA A 131 -2.31 16.68 11.03
C ALA A 131 -2.90 15.68 10.03
N ASP A 132 -3.69 16.13 9.05
CA ASP A 132 -4.23 15.30 7.97
C ASP A 132 -3.09 14.70 7.11
N ALA A 133 -2.10 15.51 6.72
CA ALA A 133 -0.92 15.03 6.00
C ALA A 133 -0.16 13.95 6.78
N ALA A 134 0.03 14.14 8.09
CA ALA A 134 0.67 13.14 8.94
C ALA A 134 -0.17 11.85 9.07
N MET A 135 -1.51 11.96 9.17
CA MET A 135 -2.43 10.82 9.18
C MET A 135 -2.36 10.03 7.86
N TYR A 136 -2.29 10.72 6.72
CA TYR A 136 -2.15 10.07 5.43
C TYR A 136 -0.87 9.21 5.35
N ILE A 137 0.25 9.73 5.85
CA ILE A 137 1.52 8.96 5.94
C ILE A 137 1.39 7.79 6.92
N ALA A 138 0.63 7.94 8.02
CA ALA A 138 0.34 6.82 8.92
C ALA A 138 -0.45 5.72 8.20
N LYS A 139 -1.45 6.05 7.38
CA LYS A 139 -2.18 5.08 6.56
C LYS A 139 -1.28 4.33 5.58
N GLN A 140 -0.36 5.04 4.92
CA GLN A 140 0.61 4.41 4.00
C GLN A 140 1.63 3.52 4.72
N GLY A 141 2.02 3.88 5.94
CA GLY A 141 3.01 3.16 6.75
C GLY A 141 2.49 1.90 7.45
N GLY A 142 1.32 1.38 7.07
CA GLY A 142 0.78 0.13 7.62
C GLY A 142 -0.45 0.29 8.50
N ARG A 143 -0.99 1.51 8.67
CA ARG A 143 -2.18 1.82 9.50
C ARG A 143 -1.99 1.52 10.99
N ASN A 144 -3.03 1.70 11.79
CA ASN A 144 -3.05 1.41 13.24
C ASN A 144 -1.88 2.03 14.01
N HIS A 145 -1.49 3.24 13.66
CA HIS A 145 -0.46 4.01 14.37
C HIS A 145 -0.64 5.51 14.20
N TYR A 146 0.18 6.29 14.89
CA TYR A 146 0.19 7.74 14.76
C TYR A 146 1.53 8.25 14.18
N ARG A 147 1.50 9.42 13.56
CA ARG A 147 2.67 10.17 13.10
C ARG A 147 2.55 11.63 13.51
N PHE A 148 3.68 12.22 13.93
CA PHE A 148 3.79 13.67 14.03
C PHE A 148 4.05 14.26 12.65
N PHE A 149 3.48 15.44 12.42
CA PHE A 149 3.72 16.18 11.18
C PHE A 149 5.20 16.60 11.07
N THR A 150 5.70 16.56 9.84
CA THR A 150 6.96 17.23 9.44
C THR A 150 6.71 17.97 8.13
N ALA A 151 7.51 19.00 7.84
CA ALA A 151 7.39 19.75 6.58
C ALA A 151 7.59 18.86 5.34
N GLU A 152 8.39 17.82 5.46
CA GLU A 152 8.61 16.81 4.41
C GLU A 152 7.32 16.04 4.12
N MET A 153 6.53 15.67 5.14
CA MET A 153 5.25 14.96 4.97
C MET A 153 4.21 15.79 4.20
N GLN A 154 4.20 17.12 4.39
CA GLN A 154 3.33 17.98 3.59
C GLN A 154 3.73 17.97 2.12
N ALA A 155 5.02 18.05 1.84
CA ALA A 155 5.52 17.98 0.47
C ALA A 155 5.20 16.64 -0.19
N ASP A 156 5.31 15.53 0.55
CA ASP A 156 4.99 14.18 0.07
C ASP A 156 3.48 14.02 -0.19
N SER A 157 2.63 14.58 0.68
CA SER A 157 1.17 14.57 0.51
C SER A 157 0.74 15.37 -0.73
N ASP A 158 1.25 16.60 -0.88
CA ASP A 158 0.97 17.45 -2.04
C ASP A 158 1.47 16.79 -3.33
N ARG A 159 2.64 16.13 -3.26
CA ARG A 159 3.23 15.36 -4.37
C ARG A 159 2.35 14.17 -4.75
N SER A 160 1.89 13.39 -3.78
CA SER A 160 1.01 12.23 -4.01
C SER A 160 -0.30 12.63 -4.67
N LEU A 161 -0.92 13.72 -4.21
CA LEU A 161 -2.15 14.26 -4.82
C LEU A 161 -1.94 14.71 -6.27
N LEU A 162 -0.81 15.37 -6.55
CA LEU A 162 -0.43 15.77 -7.91
C LEU A 162 -0.29 14.53 -8.80
N LEU A 163 0.42 13.51 -8.33
CA LEU A 163 0.62 12.26 -9.07
C LEU A 163 -0.69 11.51 -9.30
N GLU A 164 -1.58 11.43 -8.31
CA GLU A 164 -2.90 10.80 -8.47
C GLU A 164 -3.70 11.46 -9.58
N ASN A 165 -3.79 12.80 -9.57
CA ASN A 165 -4.51 13.55 -10.59
C ASN A 165 -3.89 13.39 -11.99
N ALA A 166 -2.56 13.30 -12.08
CA ALA A 166 -1.84 13.11 -13.32
C ALA A 166 -2.02 11.68 -13.87
N LEU A 167 -1.97 10.64 -13.00
CA LEU A 167 -2.13 9.23 -13.36
C LEU A 167 -3.48 8.93 -14.01
N ARG A 168 -4.56 9.60 -13.58
CA ARG A 168 -5.90 9.45 -14.17
C ARG A 168 -5.93 9.70 -15.67
N ARG A 169 -4.98 10.48 -16.19
CA ARG A 169 -4.88 10.85 -17.60
C ARG A 169 -3.64 10.27 -18.29
N ALA A 170 -2.77 9.58 -17.54
CA ALA A 170 -1.49 9.12 -18.05
C ALA A 170 -1.64 8.10 -19.20
N LEU A 171 -2.61 7.19 -19.10
CA LEU A 171 -2.93 6.21 -20.15
C LEU A 171 -3.43 6.90 -21.43
N GLU A 172 -4.38 7.82 -21.31
CA GLU A 172 -4.95 8.55 -22.44
C GLU A 172 -3.93 9.44 -23.16
N ARG A 173 -2.94 9.94 -22.41
CA ARG A 173 -1.88 10.83 -22.91
C ARG A 173 -0.63 10.13 -23.39
N ASN A 174 -0.61 8.78 -23.40
CA ASN A 174 0.56 7.97 -23.78
C ASN A 174 1.83 8.34 -22.99
N GLN A 175 1.67 8.60 -21.68
CA GLN A 175 2.78 8.95 -20.79
C GLN A 175 3.41 7.73 -20.13
N LEU A 176 2.75 6.57 -20.24
CA LEU A 176 3.24 5.29 -19.75
C LEU A 176 3.92 4.52 -20.88
N TYR A 177 5.03 3.86 -20.56
CA TYR A 177 5.74 2.99 -21.50
C TYR A 177 6.44 1.86 -20.74
N LEU A 178 6.85 0.83 -21.46
CA LEU A 178 7.55 -0.30 -20.88
C LEU A 178 9.04 -0.28 -21.28
N HIS A 179 9.90 -0.52 -20.28
CA HIS A 179 11.26 -0.99 -20.52
C HIS A 179 11.27 -2.50 -20.36
N TYR A 180 12.15 -3.16 -21.09
CA TYR A 180 12.31 -4.61 -21.04
C TYR A 180 13.71 -4.94 -20.57
N GLN A 181 13.83 -5.56 -19.40
CA GLN A 181 15.10 -6.00 -18.84
C GLN A 181 15.35 -7.46 -19.20
N PRO A 182 16.44 -7.80 -19.93
CA PRO A 182 16.68 -9.18 -20.33
C PRO A 182 17.02 -10.05 -19.12
N GLN A 183 16.47 -11.27 -19.11
CA GLN A 183 16.81 -12.34 -18.18
C GLN A 183 17.75 -13.33 -18.87
N VAL A 184 18.89 -13.60 -18.25
CA VAL A 184 19.97 -14.39 -18.84
C VAL A 184 20.15 -15.70 -18.06
N CYS A 185 20.20 -16.82 -18.77
CA CYS A 185 20.57 -18.10 -18.19
C CYS A 185 22.07 -18.10 -17.86
N VAL A 186 22.43 -18.22 -16.59
CA VAL A 186 23.83 -18.16 -16.12
C VAL A 186 24.69 -19.28 -16.74
N ALA A 187 24.11 -20.46 -16.92
CA ALA A 187 24.85 -21.62 -17.45
C ALA A 187 25.20 -21.49 -18.94
N SER A 188 24.33 -20.89 -19.76
CA SER A 188 24.50 -20.80 -21.22
C SER A 188 24.85 -19.40 -21.71
N GLY A 189 24.64 -18.35 -20.91
CA GLY A 189 24.74 -16.95 -21.31
C GLY A 189 23.64 -16.50 -22.27
N ALA A 190 22.64 -17.33 -22.55
CA ALA A 190 21.55 -17.00 -23.46
C ALA A 190 20.49 -16.16 -22.78
N ILE A 191 19.87 -15.22 -23.51
CA ILE A 191 18.67 -14.51 -23.06
C ILE A 191 17.50 -15.49 -23.16
N VAL A 192 16.83 -15.73 -22.01
CA VAL A 192 15.71 -16.68 -21.89
C VAL A 192 14.38 -15.97 -21.68
N GLY A 193 14.38 -14.70 -21.31
CA GLY A 193 13.19 -13.91 -21.06
C GLY A 193 13.50 -12.44 -20.94
N ALA A 194 12.45 -11.68 -20.70
CA ALA A 194 12.53 -10.25 -20.38
C ALA A 194 11.50 -9.88 -19.32
N GLU A 195 11.85 -9.00 -18.40
CA GLU A 195 10.93 -8.41 -17.45
C GLU A 195 10.40 -7.07 -17.99
N ALA A 196 9.07 -6.93 -18.05
CA ALA A 196 8.41 -5.70 -18.44
C ALA A 196 8.29 -4.75 -17.25
N LEU A 197 9.03 -3.68 -17.31
CA LEU A 197 9.14 -2.69 -16.25
C LEU A 197 8.41 -1.41 -16.62
N LEU A 198 7.31 -1.11 -15.93
CA LEU A 198 6.52 0.09 -16.15
C LEU A 198 7.34 1.36 -15.86
N ARG A 199 7.22 2.33 -16.75
CA ARG A 199 7.84 3.66 -16.66
C ARG A 199 6.80 4.73 -16.95
N TRP A 200 6.93 5.85 -16.28
CA TRP A 200 6.07 7.00 -16.46
C TRP A 200 6.90 8.25 -16.70
N GLU A 201 6.59 8.95 -17.77
CA GLU A 201 7.16 10.26 -18.08
C GLU A 201 6.06 11.30 -18.04
N TYR A 202 6.08 12.11 -16.98
CA TYR A 202 5.13 13.20 -16.80
C TYR A 202 5.77 14.53 -17.21
N PRO A 203 5.17 15.31 -18.14
CA PRO A 203 5.82 16.48 -18.75
C PRO A 203 6.33 17.52 -17.76
N GLU A 204 5.65 17.68 -16.62
CA GLU A 204 6.00 18.69 -15.60
C GLU A 204 7.09 18.21 -14.62
N LEU A 205 7.27 16.90 -14.47
CA LEU A 205 8.18 16.28 -13.49
C LEU A 205 9.28 15.43 -14.14
N GLY A 206 9.21 15.23 -15.46
CA GLY A 206 10.06 14.28 -16.16
C GLY A 206 9.74 12.81 -15.79
N ARG A 207 10.77 12.01 -15.62
CA ARG A 207 10.61 10.60 -15.24
C ARG A 207 10.24 10.46 -13.77
N VAL A 208 9.07 9.89 -13.50
CA VAL A 208 8.60 9.58 -12.15
C VAL A 208 8.99 8.13 -11.80
N SER A 209 9.54 7.94 -10.61
CA SER A 209 9.97 6.60 -10.15
C SER A 209 8.77 5.66 -9.94
N PRO A 210 8.87 4.37 -10.34
CA PRO A 210 7.86 3.37 -9.99
C PRO A 210 7.60 3.26 -8.48
N ALA A 211 8.64 3.35 -7.67
CA ALA A 211 8.51 3.35 -6.20
C ALA A 211 7.66 4.53 -5.66
N GLU A 212 7.52 5.60 -6.43
CA GLU A 212 6.72 6.77 -6.07
C GLU A 212 5.27 6.66 -6.60
N PHE A 213 5.06 6.28 -7.87
CA PHE A 213 3.73 6.32 -8.46
C PHE A 213 2.93 5.01 -8.33
N ILE A 214 3.57 3.86 -8.16
CA ILE A 214 2.85 2.58 -7.99
C ILE A 214 1.99 2.58 -6.71
N PRO A 215 2.50 2.97 -5.52
CA PRO A 215 1.67 3.07 -4.32
C PRO A 215 0.47 4.03 -4.50
N VAL A 216 0.65 5.15 -5.21
CA VAL A 216 -0.44 6.09 -5.53
C VAL A 216 -1.46 5.44 -6.47
N ALA A 217 -1.01 4.68 -7.48
CA ALA A 217 -1.89 3.94 -8.38
C ALA A 217 -2.69 2.85 -7.64
N GLU A 218 -2.09 2.16 -6.68
CA GLU A 218 -2.74 1.14 -5.85
C GLU A 218 -3.81 1.76 -4.95
N SER A 219 -3.48 2.82 -4.22
CA SER A 219 -4.40 3.49 -3.29
C SER A 219 -5.59 4.14 -3.99
N SER A 220 -5.37 4.67 -5.20
CA SER A 220 -6.42 5.30 -6.04
C SER A 220 -7.20 4.32 -6.91
N GLY A 221 -6.81 3.04 -6.95
CA GLY A 221 -7.39 2.02 -7.84
C GLY A 221 -6.97 2.13 -9.31
N MET A 222 -6.14 3.12 -9.68
CA MET A 222 -5.62 3.28 -11.05
C MET A 222 -4.69 2.14 -11.47
N ILE A 223 -4.16 1.39 -10.52
CA ILE A 223 -3.32 0.21 -10.80
C ILE A 223 -4.06 -0.86 -11.63
N LEU A 224 -5.40 -0.95 -11.54
CA LEU A 224 -6.19 -1.91 -12.32
C LEU A 224 -6.14 -1.63 -13.83
N PRO A 225 -6.60 -0.46 -14.32
CA PRO A 225 -6.52 -0.15 -15.76
C PRO A 225 -5.06 -0.03 -16.25
N MET A 226 -4.13 0.42 -15.40
CA MET A 226 -2.72 0.45 -15.75
C MET A 226 -2.13 -0.95 -15.91
N GLY A 227 -2.45 -1.87 -15.03
CA GLY A 227 -1.98 -3.25 -15.09
C GLY A 227 -2.52 -4.00 -16.31
N ASP A 228 -3.77 -3.78 -16.69
CA ASP A 228 -4.33 -4.32 -17.93
C ASP A 228 -3.58 -3.80 -19.16
N TRP A 229 -3.29 -2.52 -19.20
CA TRP A 229 -2.51 -1.90 -20.27
C TRP A 229 -1.08 -2.48 -20.32
N VAL A 230 -0.43 -2.68 -19.16
CA VAL A 230 0.90 -3.31 -19.07
C VAL A 230 0.87 -4.71 -19.66
N LEU A 231 -0.07 -5.56 -19.21
CA LEU A 231 -0.21 -6.94 -19.69
C LEU A 231 -0.46 -7.00 -21.20
N GLN A 232 -1.38 -6.19 -21.72
CA GLN A 232 -1.68 -6.12 -23.14
C GLN A 232 -0.48 -5.63 -23.97
N THR A 233 0.26 -4.66 -23.44
CA THR A 233 1.43 -4.10 -24.14
C THR A 233 2.60 -5.09 -24.12
N ALA A 234 2.87 -5.71 -22.97
CA ALA A 234 3.94 -6.70 -22.82
C ALA A 234 3.69 -7.95 -23.67
N THR A 235 2.46 -8.47 -23.69
CA THR A 235 2.09 -9.65 -24.50
C THR A 235 2.16 -9.35 -25.99
N ARG A 236 1.76 -8.15 -26.44
CA ARG A 236 1.91 -7.73 -27.84
C ARG A 236 3.39 -7.68 -28.25
N GLN A 237 4.24 -7.08 -27.42
CA GLN A 237 5.68 -7.03 -27.67
C GLN A 237 6.31 -8.44 -27.71
N LEU A 238 5.89 -9.33 -26.82
CA LEU A 238 6.35 -10.69 -26.83
C LEU A 238 5.94 -11.41 -28.13
N ARG A 239 4.72 -11.20 -28.62
CA ARG A 239 4.26 -11.77 -29.89
C ARG A 239 5.15 -11.29 -31.06
N GLU A 240 5.47 -10.00 -31.12
CA GLU A 240 6.36 -9.43 -32.12
C GLU A 240 7.76 -10.11 -32.10
N TRP A 241 8.32 -10.35 -30.90
CA TRP A 241 9.59 -11.04 -30.78
C TRP A 241 9.51 -12.52 -31.19
N MET A 242 8.44 -13.20 -30.83
CA MET A 242 8.21 -14.58 -31.27
C MET A 242 8.09 -14.70 -32.81
N ASP A 243 7.43 -13.75 -33.45
CA ASP A 243 7.33 -13.70 -34.92
C ASP A 243 8.70 -13.44 -35.59
N GLN A 244 9.62 -12.81 -34.89
CA GLN A 244 11.02 -12.64 -35.30
C GLN A 244 11.91 -13.86 -34.97
N GLY A 245 11.35 -14.89 -34.35
CA GLY A 245 12.07 -16.13 -34.04
C GLY A 245 12.69 -16.19 -32.65
N TYR A 246 12.43 -15.21 -31.77
CA TYR A 246 12.91 -15.23 -30.39
C TYR A 246 11.92 -15.97 -29.48
N ALA A 247 12.35 -17.11 -28.94
CA ALA A 247 11.58 -17.89 -27.97
C ALA A 247 11.92 -17.39 -26.54
N LEU A 248 11.15 -16.41 -26.06
CA LEU A 248 11.37 -15.75 -24.76
C LEU A 248 10.16 -15.92 -23.85
N THR A 249 10.37 -15.79 -22.55
CA THR A 249 9.32 -15.61 -21.54
C THR A 249 9.21 -14.13 -21.20
N MET A 250 7.99 -13.61 -21.06
CA MET A 250 7.74 -12.23 -20.60
C MET A 250 7.29 -12.26 -19.14
N ALA A 251 8.09 -11.66 -18.27
CA ALA A 251 7.76 -11.48 -16.87
C ALA A 251 7.06 -10.13 -16.65
N VAL A 252 5.98 -10.13 -15.87
CA VAL A 252 5.18 -8.93 -15.54
C VAL A 252 4.87 -8.91 -14.06
N ASN A 253 5.20 -7.80 -13.41
CA ASN A 253 4.87 -7.55 -12.01
C ASN A 253 3.36 -7.32 -11.81
N VAL A 254 2.79 -7.96 -10.80
CA VAL A 254 1.35 -7.89 -10.46
C VAL A 254 1.17 -7.37 -9.04
N SER A 255 0.36 -6.31 -8.88
CA SER A 255 0.04 -5.77 -7.57
C SER A 255 -0.97 -6.62 -6.80
N LEU A 256 -0.98 -6.48 -5.46
CA LEU A 256 -1.99 -7.12 -4.61
C LEU A 256 -3.43 -6.76 -5.03
N VAL A 257 -3.64 -5.50 -5.41
CA VAL A 257 -4.97 -4.98 -5.81
C VAL A 257 -5.49 -5.68 -7.07
N GLN A 258 -4.61 -5.96 -8.05
CA GLN A 258 -4.96 -6.72 -9.26
C GLN A 258 -5.18 -8.20 -8.94
N PHE A 259 -4.27 -8.80 -8.17
CA PHE A 259 -4.29 -10.22 -7.85
C PHE A 259 -5.54 -10.64 -7.08
N ARG A 260 -6.11 -9.74 -6.28
CA ARG A 260 -7.36 -9.95 -5.53
C ARG A 260 -8.65 -9.86 -6.35
N GLN A 261 -8.58 -9.41 -7.61
CA GLN A 261 -9.78 -9.36 -8.45
C GLN A 261 -10.26 -10.79 -8.79
N ALA A 262 -11.52 -11.10 -8.50
CA ALA A 262 -12.08 -12.45 -8.71
C ALA A 262 -12.01 -12.92 -10.17
N ASP A 263 -12.01 -11.98 -11.12
CA ASP A 263 -11.93 -12.22 -12.57
C ASP A 263 -10.48 -12.15 -13.12
N PHE A 264 -9.48 -11.93 -12.27
CA PHE A 264 -8.09 -11.76 -12.71
C PHE A 264 -7.58 -12.95 -13.55
N PRO A 265 -7.74 -14.23 -13.15
CA PRO A 265 -7.32 -15.35 -14.01
C PRO A 265 -8.02 -15.39 -15.37
N GLN A 266 -9.31 -15.05 -15.44
CA GLN A 266 -10.04 -14.99 -16.71
C GLN A 266 -9.53 -13.90 -17.63
N ARG A 267 -9.19 -12.71 -17.08
CA ARG A 267 -8.63 -11.59 -17.82
C ARG A 267 -7.25 -11.94 -18.39
N ILE A 268 -6.39 -12.63 -17.62
CA ILE A 268 -5.10 -13.13 -18.12
C ILE A 268 -5.31 -14.08 -19.30
N GLY A 269 -6.24 -15.05 -19.18
CA GLY A 269 -6.55 -15.97 -20.26
C GLY A 269 -7.03 -15.24 -21.53
N GLN A 270 -7.86 -14.21 -21.40
CA GLN A 270 -8.34 -13.42 -22.53
C GLN A 270 -7.20 -12.62 -23.19
N ILE A 271 -6.34 -11.97 -22.42
CA ILE A 271 -5.19 -11.21 -22.94
C ILE A 271 -4.25 -12.13 -23.73
N LEU A 272 -3.97 -13.31 -23.22
CA LEU A 272 -3.12 -14.29 -23.92
C LEU A 272 -3.77 -14.79 -25.21
N GLN A 273 -5.07 -15.05 -25.19
CA GLN A 273 -5.82 -15.47 -26.38
C GLN A 273 -5.82 -14.37 -27.44
N ASP A 274 -6.09 -13.11 -27.06
CA ASP A 274 -6.10 -11.96 -27.97
C ASP A 274 -4.72 -11.72 -28.62
N ALA A 275 -3.65 -11.96 -27.84
CA ALA A 275 -2.27 -11.86 -28.34
C ALA A 275 -1.81 -13.10 -29.15
N GLY A 276 -2.58 -14.20 -29.12
CA GLY A 276 -2.20 -15.47 -29.77
C GLY A 276 -0.96 -16.11 -29.17
N LEU A 277 -0.76 -15.95 -27.84
CA LEU A 277 0.39 -16.45 -27.11
C LEU A 277 0.07 -17.75 -26.35
N PRO A 278 0.98 -18.72 -26.32
CA PRO A 278 0.86 -19.84 -25.42
C PRO A 278 1.06 -19.38 -23.96
N PRO A 279 0.25 -19.86 -23.01
CA PRO A 279 0.27 -19.35 -21.63
C PRO A 279 1.63 -19.42 -20.91
N HIS A 280 2.42 -20.45 -21.21
CA HIS A 280 3.75 -20.65 -20.62
C HIS A 280 4.81 -19.60 -21.05
N CYS A 281 4.47 -18.71 -21.98
CA CYS A 281 5.34 -17.58 -22.35
C CYS A 281 5.13 -16.35 -21.45
N LEU A 282 4.09 -16.34 -20.62
CA LEU A 282 3.84 -15.27 -19.65
C LEU A 282 4.20 -15.77 -18.25
N GLU A 283 5.00 -14.98 -17.54
CA GLU A 283 5.32 -15.12 -16.14
C GLU A 283 4.70 -13.96 -15.38
N LEU A 284 3.98 -14.24 -14.30
CA LEU A 284 3.46 -13.22 -13.39
C LEU A 284 4.30 -13.22 -12.11
N GLU A 285 4.88 -12.07 -11.79
CA GLU A 285 5.72 -11.87 -10.62
C GLU A 285 4.91 -11.25 -9.48
N LEU A 286 4.91 -11.90 -8.33
CA LEU A 286 4.20 -11.50 -7.13
C LEU A 286 5.20 -11.26 -6.02
N THR A 287 5.13 -10.11 -5.33
CA THR A 287 5.97 -9.93 -4.15
C THR A 287 5.56 -10.89 -3.03
N GLU A 288 6.49 -11.20 -2.13
CA GLU A 288 6.24 -12.05 -0.97
C GLU A 288 5.01 -11.58 -0.18
N GLY A 289 4.87 -10.26 0.04
CA GLY A 289 3.75 -9.66 0.75
C GLY A 289 2.38 -9.93 0.11
N VAL A 290 2.31 -9.96 -1.23
CA VAL A 290 1.07 -10.27 -1.98
C VAL A 290 0.62 -11.69 -1.69
N ALA A 291 1.54 -12.65 -1.73
CA ALA A 291 1.25 -14.06 -1.50
C ALA A 291 0.84 -14.37 -0.04
N MET A 292 1.34 -13.58 0.93
CA MET A 292 1.16 -13.84 2.35
C MET A 292 -0.02 -13.12 3.01
N THR A 293 -0.59 -12.08 2.42
CA THR A 293 -1.66 -11.27 3.03
C THR A 293 -2.96 -12.06 3.19
N ASP A 294 -3.33 -12.89 2.19
CA ASP A 294 -4.47 -13.82 2.26
C ASP A 294 -4.07 -15.13 1.57
N PRO A 295 -3.45 -16.07 2.29
CA PRO A 295 -2.91 -17.28 1.70
C PRO A 295 -3.97 -18.20 1.06
N ALA A 296 -5.20 -18.18 1.53
CA ALA A 296 -6.27 -19.02 0.98
C ALA A 296 -6.69 -18.53 -0.41
N LEU A 297 -6.94 -17.24 -0.54
CA LEU A 297 -7.25 -16.60 -1.82
C LEU A 297 -6.04 -16.69 -2.78
N ALA A 298 -4.82 -16.51 -2.26
CA ALA A 298 -3.61 -16.60 -3.06
C ALA A 298 -3.45 -17.99 -3.68
N ILE A 299 -3.63 -19.06 -2.90
CA ILE A 299 -3.54 -20.44 -3.38
C ILE A 299 -4.59 -20.68 -4.49
N ASP A 300 -5.87 -20.31 -4.28
CA ASP A 300 -6.93 -20.51 -5.28
C ASP A 300 -6.61 -19.79 -6.60
N THR A 301 -6.20 -18.52 -6.51
CA THR A 301 -5.87 -17.70 -7.68
C THR A 301 -4.64 -18.25 -8.41
N MET A 302 -3.58 -18.66 -7.68
CA MET A 302 -2.38 -19.29 -8.25
C MET A 302 -2.71 -20.63 -8.92
N ASP A 303 -3.55 -21.47 -8.30
CA ASP A 303 -3.94 -22.75 -8.87
C ASP A 303 -4.71 -22.57 -10.19
N ARG A 304 -5.61 -21.59 -10.27
CA ARG A 304 -6.35 -21.26 -11.50
C ARG A 304 -5.44 -20.76 -12.62
N LEU A 305 -4.47 -19.91 -12.32
CA LEU A 305 -3.49 -19.42 -13.28
C LEU A 305 -2.55 -20.55 -13.75
N HIS A 306 -2.08 -21.37 -12.81
CA HIS A 306 -1.26 -22.53 -13.11
C HIS A 306 -1.98 -23.56 -14.01
N GLN A 307 -3.27 -23.83 -13.77
CA GLN A 307 -4.10 -24.69 -14.61
C GLN A 307 -4.25 -24.16 -16.04
N GLN A 308 -4.17 -22.86 -16.24
CA GLN A 308 -4.12 -22.23 -17.56
C GLN A 308 -2.74 -22.37 -18.23
N GLY A 309 -1.70 -22.76 -17.47
CA GLY A 309 -0.32 -22.89 -17.95
C GLY A 309 0.51 -21.61 -17.83
N VAL A 310 0.03 -20.58 -17.12
CA VAL A 310 0.78 -19.34 -16.83
C VAL A 310 1.84 -19.63 -15.78
N LEU A 311 3.03 -19.08 -15.97
CA LEU A 311 4.12 -19.19 -15.01
C LEU A 311 3.96 -18.18 -13.87
N LEU A 312 4.30 -18.60 -12.65
CA LEU A 312 4.21 -17.76 -11.45
C LEU A 312 5.57 -17.75 -10.75
N SER A 313 5.99 -16.58 -10.27
CA SER A 313 7.21 -16.42 -9.46
C SER A 313 6.96 -15.53 -8.25
N ILE A 314 7.74 -15.73 -7.21
CA ILE A 314 7.77 -14.84 -6.05
C ILE A 314 8.96 -13.91 -6.18
N ASP A 315 8.70 -12.61 -6.13
CA ASP A 315 9.71 -11.55 -6.19
C ASP A 315 10.02 -10.98 -4.79
N ASP A 316 11.16 -10.30 -4.68
CA ASP A 316 11.70 -9.68 -3.46
C ASP A 316 11.79 -10.67 -2.27
N PHE A 317 12.10 -11.95 -2.57
CA PHE A 317 12.10 -12.99 -1.56
C PHE A 317 13.22 -12.80 -0.53
N GLY A 318 12.85 -12.92 0.75
CA GLY A 318 13.75 -12.80 1.89
C GLY A 318 13.61 -11.48 2.66
N THR A 319 12.86 -10.50 2.15
CA THR A 319 12.63 -9.22 2.85
C THR A 319 11.45 -9.24 3.81
N GLY A 320 10.60 -10.29 3.74
CA GLY A 320 9.38 -10.44 4.53
C GLY A 320 9.41 -11.61 5.49
N TYR A 321 8.27 -11.85 6.14
CA TYR A 321 8.06 -13.00 7.04
C TYR A 321 7.43 -14.17 6.26
N SER A 322 8.22 -14.88 5.47
CA SER A 322 7.73 -16.06 4.74
C SER A 322 7.39 -17.21 5.68
N SER A 323 6.15 -17.66 5.64
CA SER A 323 5.80 -18.97 6.15
C SER A 323 6.14 -20.04 5.11
N LEU A 324 7.22 -20.78 5.33
CA LEU A 324 7.62 -21.92 4.46
C LEU A 324 6.46 -22.90 4.23
N ASN A 325 5.54 -22.97 5.18
CA ASN A 325 4.33 -23.81 5.08
C ASN A 325 3.36 -23.36 3.99
N HIS A 326 3.30 -22.05 3.72
CA HIS A 326 2.50 -21.50 2.62
C HIS A 326 3.25 -21.61 1.30
N LEU A 327 4.54 -21.28 1.28
CA LEU A 327 5.38 -21.39 0.08
C LEU A 327 5.30 -22.78 -0.56
N LYS A 328 5.33 -23.84 0.27
CA LYS A 328 5.18 -25.24 -0.20
C LYS A 328 3.85 -25.50 -0.94
N LYS A 329 2.81 -24.71 -0.68
CA LYS A 329 1.49 -24.86 -1.30
C LYS A 329 1.34 -24.03 -2.58
N PHE A 330 2.19 -23.04 -2.78
CA PHE A 330 2.14 -22.18 -3.96
C PHE A 330 2.65 -22.92 -5.19
N LYS A 331 1.97 -22.72 -6.31
CA LYS A 331 2.35 -23.28 -7.60
C LYS A 331 3.28 -22.33 -8.36
N VAL A 332 4.41 -22.03 -7.73
CA VAL A 332 5.44 -21.17 -8.34
C VAL A 332 6.61 -22.00 -8.83
N TYR A 333 7.27 -21.56 -9.90
CA TYR A 333 8.38 -22.27 -10.51
C TYR A 333 9.72 -21.57 -10.29
N LYS A 334 9.69 -20.33 -9.77
CA LYS A 334 10.89 -19.51 -9.57
C LYS A 334 10.76 -18.63 -8.32
N LEU A 335 11.85 -18.48 -7.60
CA LEU A 335 12.04 -17.46 -6.58
C LEU A 335 13.06 -16.42 -7.08
N LYS A 336 12.74 -15.13 -6.96
CA LYS A 336 13.66 -14.03 -7.24
C LYS A 336 14.20 -13.51 -5.91
N ILE A 337 15.52 -13.58 -5.75
CA ILE A 337 16.20 -13.09 -4.54
C ILE A 337 16.26 -11.56 -4.62
N ASP A 338 15.84 -10.88 -3.56
CA ASP A 338 15.89 -9.42 -3.51
C ASP A 338 17.32 -8.90 -3.72
N GLN A 339 17.43 -7.81 -4.46
CA GLN A 339 18.72 -7.20 -4.81
C GLN A 339 19.52 -6.74 -3.60
N SER A 340 18.89 -6.47 -2.44
CA SER A 340 19.60 -6.05 -1.22
C SER A 340 20.57 -7.12 -0.75
N PHE A 341 20.22 -8.41 -0.87
CA PHE A 341 21.10 -9.52 -0.50
C PHE A 341 22.17 -9.84 -1.57
N VAL A 342 21.97 -9.37 -2.80
CA VAL A 342 22.89 -9.64 -3.90
C VAL A 342 23.94 -8.55 -4.06
N ARG A 343 23.58 -7.31 -3.70
CA ARG A 343 24.44 -6.13 -3.88
C ARG A 343 25.80 -6.28 -3.22
N ASP A 344 25.81 -6.72 -1.97
CA ASP A 344 27.01 -6.78 -1.13
C ASP A 344 27.50 -8.23 -0.91
N ILE A 345 26.99 -9.19 -1.68
CA ILE A 345 27.24 -10.65 -1.55
C ILE A 345 28.74 -11.02 -1.57
N ALA A 346 29.57 -10.21 -2.25
CA ALA A 346 31.02 -10.48 -2.32
C ALA A 346 31.71 -10.17 -0.97
N ASP A 347 31.23 -9.17 -0.24
CA ASP A 347 31.88 -8.61 0.93
C ASP A 347 31.16 -8.95 2.24
N ASP A 348 29.84 -9.23 2.21
CA ASP A 348 29.05 -9.59 3.38
C ASP A 348 28.85 -11.11 3.49
N PRO A 349 29.39 -11.76 4.55
CA PRO A 349 29.18 -13.19 4.79
C PRO A 349 27.74 -13.56 5.15
N ASP A 350 26.98 -12.66 5.78
CA ASP A 350 25.59 -12.91 6.20
C ASP A 350 24.68 -12.91 4.96
N ASP A 351 24.82 -11.96 4.05
CA ASP A 351 24.10 -11.92 2.79
C ASP A 351 24.39 -13.17 1.96
N ARG A 352 25.66 -13.60 1.90
CA ARG A 352 26.07 -14.84 1.22
C ARG A 352 25.42 -16.06 1.84
N GLY A 353 25.31 -16.11 3.16
CA GLY A 353 24.63 -17.18 3.90
C GLY A 353 23.14 -17.23 3.55
N ILE A 354 22.46 -16.07 3.53
CA ILE A 354 21.04 -15.94 3.19
C ILE A 354 20.79 -16.39 1.77
N VAL A 355 21.54 -15.88 0.79
CA VAL A 355 21.41 -16.27 -0.63
C VAL A 355 21.62 -17.77 -0.81
N SER A 356 22.65 -18.37 -0.18
CA SER A 356 22.90 -19.81 -0.24
C SER A 356 21.75 -20.64 0.35
N ALA A 357 21.14 -20.17 1.43
CA ALA A 357 20.00 -20.83 2.05
C ALA A 357 18.75 -20.77 1.13
N ILE A 358 18.47 -19.61 0.52
CA ILE A 358 17.36 -19.45 -0.43
C ILE A 358 17.54 -20.36 -1.64
N ILE A 359 18.73 -20.41 -2.24
CA ILE A 359 19.04 -21.29 -3.37
C ILE A 359 18.83 -22.78 -2.99
N SER A 360 19.35 -23.19 -1.83
CA SER A 360 19.21 -24.58 -1.38
C SER A 360 17.74 -24.95 -1.12
N MET A 361 16.96 -24.02 -0.60
CA MET A 361 15.53 -24.19 -0.37
C MET A 361 14.77 -24.31 -1.71
N ALA A 362 15.01 -23.40 -2.65
CA ALA A 362 14.37 -23.41 -3.97
C ALA A 362 14.66 -24.74 -4.70
N GLN A 363 15.92 -25.18 -4.72
CA GLN A 363 16.30 -26.48 -5.29
C GLN A 363 15.60 -27.66 -4.60
N GLY A 364 15.44 -27.64 -3.27
CA GLY A 364 14.71 -28.67 -2.53
C GLY A 364 13.21 -28.69 -2.80
N MET A 365 12.69 -27.66 -3.45
CA MET A 365 11.29 -27.51 -3.85
C MET A 365 11.07 -27.61 -5.36
N ASP A 366 12.06 -28.02 -6.11
CA ASP A 366 12.06 -28.14 -7.59
C ASP A 366 11.77 -26.81 -8.32
N MET A 367 12.32 -25.70 -7.78
CA MET A 367 12.22 -24.34 -8.32
C MET A 367 13.55 -23.88 -8.91
#